data_a6548b682ffc2542a328f7f9d01afb43
#
_entry.id   a6548b682ffc2542a328f7f9d01afb43
#
_cell.length_a   1.000
_cell.length_b   1.000
_cell.length_c   1.000
_cell.angle_alpha   90.00
_cell.angle_beta   90.00
_cell.angle_gamma   90.00
#
_symmetry.space_group_name_H-M   'P 1'
#
loop_
_entity.id
_entity.type
_entity.pdbx_description
1 polymer ?
#
loop_
_entity_poly.entity_id
_entity_poly.type
_entity_poly.pdbx_seq_one_letter_code
_entity_poly.pdbx_strand_id
1 'polypeptide(L)'
;WLLYRYNVDHLLVWFAAILTCANMFYYRMNMAKAPPLTIIFTIAGIYFLFERRYVWLLPLMFAFVWTYSLFPLLWIAALIWLIIIAWHERRFEWRPLAYTTLGMVLGNVINPYFPKNLYLFWEHFITKFKIGSDFAVSVGGEWYPYTGMELLTHFPVAMIAMLIGYILFMPKNG
;
A
#
# COMPACT_ATOMS: atom_id res chain seq x y z
N TRP A 1 12.79 -5.98 -11.92
CA TRP A 1 13.10 -4.71 -12.57
C TRP A 1 13.42 -3.61 -11.55
N LEU A 2 12.62 -3.34 -10.55
CA LEU A 2 12.88 -2.33 -9.50
C LEU A 2 14.21 -2.57 -8.79
N LEU A 3 14.43 -3.75 -8.26
CA LEU A 3 15.68 -4.10 -7.56
C LEU A 3 16.91 -3.89 -8.45
N TYR A 4 16.80 -4.25 -9.73
CA TYR A 4 17.86 -4.00 -10.72
C TYR A 4 18.05 -2.49 -10.96
N ARG A 5 16.97 -1.74 -11.11
CA ARG A 5 17.00 -0.28 -11.35
C ARG A 5 17.69 0.50 -10.23
N TYR A 6 17.53 0.04 -9.00
CA TYR A 6 18.13 0.67 -7.81
C TYR A 6 19.46 0.01 -7.39
N ASN A 7 20.09 -0.79 -8.28
CA ASN A 7 21.37 -1.44 -8.05
C ASN A 7 21.42 -2.19 -6.70
N VAL A 8 20.36 -2.92 -6.38
CA VAL A 8 20.31 -3.72 -5.16
C VAL A 8 21.19 -4.96 -5.35
N ASP A 9 22.18 -5.12 -4.50
CA ASP A 9 23.03 -6.30 -4.50
C ASP A 9 22.25 -7.57 -4.16
N HIS A 10 22.75 -8.72 -4.66
CA HIS A 10 22.13 -10.02 -4.39
C HIS A 10 20.66 -10.14 -4.82
N LEU A 11 20.34 -9.66 -6.01
CA LEU A 11 18.98 -9.63 -6.60
C LEU A 11 18.19 -10.93 -6.39
N LEU A 12 18.81 -12.09 -6.61
CA LEU A 12 18.16 -13.40 -6.47
C LEU A 12 17.78 -13.70 -5.01
N VAL A 13 18.60 -13.27 -4.06
CA VAL A 13 18.32 -13.47 -2.63
C VAL A 13 17.10 -12.65 -2.23
N TRP A 14 17.01 -11.39 -2.64
CA TRP A 14 15.87 -10.54 -2.37
C TRP A 14 14.60 -11.03 -3.06
N PHE A 15 14.73 -11.51 -4.30
CA PHE A 15 13.61 -12.10 -5.02
C PHE A 15 13.09 -13.36 -4.31
N ALA A 16 13.98 -14.26 -3.91
CA ALA A 16 13.63 -15.44 -3.13
C ALA A 16 13.00 -15.06 -1.78
N ALA A 17 13.56 -14.07 -1.07
CA ALA A 17 13.02 -13.59 0.20
C ALA A 17 11.59 -13.03 0.05
N ILE A 18 11.32 -12.23 -0.97
CA ILE A 18 9.97 -11.73 -1.27
C ILE A 18 9.00 -12.88 -1.55
N LEU A 19 9.42 -13.86 -2.33
CA LEU A 19 8.58 -15.02 -2.66
C LEU A 19 8.31 -15.92 -1.46
N THR A 20 9.24 -16.03 -0.51
CA THR A 20 9.12 -16.93 0.65
C THR A 20 8.70 -16.23 1.94
N CYS A 21 8.46 -14.92 1.91
CA CYS A 21 8.22 -14.12 3.12
C CYS A 21 6.94 -14.52 3.89
N ALA A 22 5.95 -15.10 3.20
CA ALA A 22 4.72 -15.55 3.85
C ALA A 22 3.98 -16.60 3.03
N ASN A 23 3.52 -17.66 3.67
CA ASN A 23 2.68 -18.69 3.03
C ASN A 23 1.39 -18.09 2.43
N MET A 24 0.78 -17.15 3.13
CA MET A 24 -0.42 -16.44 2.68
C MET A 24 -0.18 -15.54 1.46
N PHE A 25 1.08 -15.15 1.17
CA PHE A 25 1.41 -14.35 0.00
C PHE A 25 1.05 -15.09 -1.29
N TYR A 26 1.48 -16.34 -1.44
CA TYR A 26 1.16 -17.16 -2.62
C TYR A 26 -0.34 -17.40 -2.76
N TYR A 27 -1.01 -17.73 -1.66
CA TYR A 27 -2.44 -17.93 -1.68
C TYR A 27 -3.18 -16.68 -2.20
N ARG A 28 -2.84 -15.52 -1.68
CA ARG A 28 -3.45 -14.25 -2.08
C ARG A 28 -3.09 -13.82 -3.50
N MET A 29 -1.86 -14.09 -3.95
CA MET A 29 -1.42 -13.78 -5.31
C MET A 29 -2.11 -14.68 -6.36
N ASN A 30 -2.47 -15.91 -6.00
CA ASN A 30 -3.18 -16.82 -6.88
C ASN A 30 -4.71 -16.66 -6.83
N MET A 31 -5.24 -15.82 -5.96
CA MET A 31 -6.67 -15.52 -5.97
C MET A 31 -7.03 -14.70 -7.21
N ALA A 32 -8.08 -15.13 -7.93
CA ALA A 32 -8.68 -14.33 -9.02
C ALA A 32 -9.46 -13.13 -8.47
N LYS A 33 -8.80 -12.30 -7.68
CA LYS A 33 -9.33 -11.10 -7.02
C LYS A 33 -8.41 -9.91 -7.27
N ALA A 34 -8.88 -8.72 -6.92
CA ALA A 34 -8.15 -7.46 -7.06
C ALA A 34 -6.88 -7.28 -6.16
N PRO A 35 -6.65 -8.00 -5.02
CA PRO A 35 -5.46 -7.79 -4.20
C PRO A 35 -4.11 -7.85 -4.95
N PRO A 36 -3.86 -8.79 -5.88
CA PRO A 36 -2.61 -8.78 -6.66
C PRO A 36 -2.39 -7.49 -7.45
N LEU A 37 -3.43 -6.94 -8.05
CA LEU A 37 -3.37 -5.67 -8.77
C LEU A 37 -3.06 -4.49 -7.84
N THR A 38 -3.56 -4.53 -6.60
CA THR A 38 -3.25 -3.53 -5.57
C THR A 38 -1.75 -3.41 -5.32
N ILE A 39 -1.04 -4.53 -5.26
CA ILE A 39 0.41 -4.55 -5.09
C ILE A 39 1.10 -3.88 -6.27
N ILE A 40 0.67 -4.17 -7.51
CA ILE A 40 1.21 -3.55 -8.72
C ILE A 40 1.01 -2.03 -8.68
N PHE A 41 -0.21 -1.55 -8.38
CA PHE A 41 -0.50 -0.13 -8.29
C PHE A 41 0.32 0.57 -7.20
N THR A 42 0.44 -0.07 -6.02
CA THR A 42 1.21 0.49 -4.91
C THR A 42 2.69 0.57 -5.24
N ILE A 43 3.29 -0.49 -5.80
CA ILE A 43 4.70 -0.52 -6.20
C ILE A 43 4.98 0.51 -7.31
N ALA A 44 4.10 0.59 -8.32
CA ALA A 44 4.22 1.59 -9.37
C ALA A 44 4.11 3.02 -8.82
N GLY A 45 3.21 3.24 -7.86
CA GLY A 45 3.07 4.54 -7.19
C GLY A 45 4.32 4.93 -6.41
N ILE A 46 4.88 4.01 -5.62
CA ILE A 46 6.15 4.24 -4.90
C ILE A 46 7.28 4.54 -5.88
N TYR A 47 7.37 3.81 -6.99
CA TYR A 47 8.35 4.08 -8.03
C TYR A 47 8.20 5.51 -8.59
N PHE A 48 6.98 5.95 -8.93
CA PHE A 48 6.76 7.31 -9.44
C PHE A 48 7.06 8.39 -8.40
N LEU A 49 6.85 8.12 -7.11
CA LEU A 49 7.25 9.01 -6.03
C LEU A 49 8.77 9.17 -5.98
N PHE A 50 9.53 8.07 -6.00
CA PHE A 50 10.99 8.08 -5.92
C PHE A 50 11.65 8.70 -7.15
N GLU A 51 11.14 8.41 -8.36
CA GLU A 51 11.62 9.02 -9.61
C GLU A 51 11.10 10.46 -9.80
N ARG A 52 10.31 10.98 -8.86
CA ARG A 52 9.68 12.33 -8.93
C ARG A 52 8.83 12.54 -10.19
N ARG A 53 8.30 11.47 -10.74
CA ARG A 53 7.41 11.48 -11.92
C ARG A 53 5.95 11.64 -11.50
N TYR A 54 5.65 12.68 -10.75
CA TYR A 54 4.38 12.85 -10.06
C TYR A 54 3.14 12.90 -10.97
N VAL A 55 3.29 13.36 -12.21
CA VAL A 55 2.17 13.42 -13.17
C VAL A 55 1.56 12.04 -13.43
N TRP A 56 2.37 10.96 -13.38
CA TRP A 56 1.90 9.60 -13.58
C TRP A 56 1.08 9.04 -12.41
N LEU A 57 1.13 9.70 -11.26
CA LEU A 57 0.29 9.33 -10.11
C LEU A 57 -1.19 9.58 -10.38
N LEU A 58 -1.53 10.55 -11.25
CA LEU A 58 -2.92 10.85 -11.59
C LEU A 58 -3.59 9.68 -12.32
N PRO A 59 -3.12 9.23 -13.51
CA PRO A 59 -3.74 8.09 -14.20
C PRO A 59 -3.61 6.79 -13.40
N LEU A 60 -2.53 6.60 -12.66
CA LEU A 60 -2.35 5.44 -11.81
C LEU A 60 -3.41 5.39 -10.71
N MET A 61 -3.65 6.51 -10.00
CA MET A 61 -4.66 6.60 -8.96
C MET A 61 -6.07 6.45 -9.52
N PHE A 62 -6.35 7.06 -10.67
CA PHE A 62 -7.62 6.88 -11.37
C PHE A 62 -7.91 5.39 -11.63
N ALA A 63 -6.96 4.67 -12.21
CA ALA A 63 -7.09 3.23 -12.48
C ALA A 63 -7.21 2.41 -11.17
N PHE A 64 -6.48 2.80 -10.13
CA PHE A 64 -6.53 2.12 -8.83
C PHE A 64 -7.91 2.22 -8.18
N VAL A 65 -8.55 3.40 -8.21
CA VAL A 65 -9.93 3.61 -7.71
C VAL A 65 -10.92 2.65 -8.38
N TRP A 66 -10.76 2.41 -9.68
CA TRP A 66 -11.62 1.51 -10.44
C TRP A 66 -11.36 0.04 -10.17
N THR A 67 -10.18 -0.28 -9.65
CA THR A 67 -9.74 -1.67 -9.47
C THR A 67 -10.06 -2.19 -8.08
N TYR A 68 -9.81 -1.41 -7.03
CA TYR A 68 -9.96 -1.90 -5.66
C TYR A 68 -10.10 -0.79 -4.62
N SER A 69 -10.86 -1.09 -3.56
CA SER A 69 -11.16 -0.14 -2.48
C SER A 69 -9.98 0.27 -1.60
N LEU A 70 -8.80 -0.33 -1.76
CA LEU A 70 -7.57 0.04 -1.04
C LEU A 70 -6.77 1.16 -1.70
N PHE A 71 -7.30 1.84 -2.69
CA PHE A 71 -6.68 3.01 -3.31
C PHE A 71 -6.23 4.11 -2.32
N PRO A 72 -6.85 4.31 -1.12
CA PRO A 72 -6.35 5.30 -0.16
C PRO A 72 -4.92 5.03 0.31
N LEU A 73 -4.41 3.79 0.22
CA LEU A 73 -3.02 3.48 0.56
C LEU A 73 -2.02 4.29 -0.28
N LEU A 74 -2.29 4.45 -1.58
CA LEU A 74 -1.43 5.26 -2.44
C LEU A 74 -1.49 6.75 -2.08
N TRP A 75 -2.66 7.24 -1.70
CA TRP A 75 -2.80 8.61 -1.23
C TRP A 75 -2.04 8.85 0.08
N ILE A 76 -2.13 7.90 1.03
CA ILE A 76 -1.36 7.93 2.28
C ILE A 76 0.15 7.89 1.99
N ALA A 77 0.60 7.06 1.04
CA ALA A 77 2.00 7.01 0.63
C ALA A 77 2.47 8.37 0.05
N ALA A 78 1.64 9.04 -0.75
CA ALA A 78 1.94 10.37 -1.27
C ALA A 78 2.00 11.43 -0.17
N LEU A 79 1.14 11.33 0.85
CA LEU A 79 1.16 12.20 2.03
C LEU A 79 2.44 12.00 2.86
N ILE A 80 2.81 10.75 3.13
CA ILE A 80 4.04 10.40 3.83
C ILE A 80 5.26 10.93 3.04
N TRP A 81 5.27 10.76 1.73
CA TRP A 81 6.32 11.26 0.85
C TRP A 81 6.46 12.78 0.94
N LEU A 82 5.35 13.52 0.93
CA LEU A 82 5.33 14.97 1.12
C LEU A 82 5.96 15.36 2.46
N ILE A 83 5.59 14.66 3.55
CA ILE A 83 6.14 14.91 4.89
C ILE A 83 7.65 14.66 4.91
N ILE A 84 8.11 13.55 4.33
CA ILE A 84 9.53 13.20 4.26
C ILE A 84 10.32 14.27 3.51
N ILE A 85 9.85 14.70 2.33
CA ILE A 85 10.54 15.75 1.54
C ILE A 85 10.55 17.08 2.30
N ALA A 86 9.42 17.47 2.90
CA ALA A 86 9.33 18.69 3.68
C ALA A 86 10.30 18.70 4.85
N TRP A 87 10.48 17.56 5.51
CA TRP A 87 11.42 17.41 6.63
C TRP A 87 12.87 17.37 6.19
N HIS A 88 13.19 16.55 5.19
CA HIS A 88 14.57 16.27 4.79
C HIS A 88 15.13 17.33 3.85
N GLU A 89 14.36 17.77 2.86
CA GLU A 89 14.82 18.74 1.85
C GLU A 89 14.42 20.19 2.18
N ARG A 90 13.65 20.41 3.25
CA ARG A 90 13.12 21.74 3.62
C ARG A 90 12.30 22.40 2.50
N ARG A 91 11.68 21.58 1.63
CA ARG A 91 10.88 22.04 0.50
C ARG A 91 9.47 21.44 0.59
N PHE A 92 8.47 22.29 0.38
CA PHE A 92 7.07 21.84 0.34
C PHE A 92 6.69 21.39 -1.09
N GLU A 93 6.73 20.09 -1.35
CA GLU A 93 6.40 19.49 -2.66
C GLU A 93 4.98 18.93 -2.65
N TRP A 94 4.00 19.78 -2.96
CA TRP A 94 2.57 19.45 -2.93
C TRP A 94 2.09 18.59 -4.11
N ARG A 95 2.84 18.51 -5.20
CA ARG A 95 2.46 17.84 -6.46
C ARG A 95 2.06 16.37 -6.29
N PRO A 96 2.77 15.52 -5.54
CA PRO A 96 2.39 14.12 -5.35
C PRO A 96 0.98 14.01 -4.79
N LEU A 97 0.67 14.80 -3.74
CA LEU A 97 -0.63 14.80 -3.09
C LEU A 97 -1.72 15.34 -4.02
N ALA A 98 -1.45 16.40 -4.78
CA ALA A 98 -2.40 16.97 -5.72
C ALA A 98 -2.76 15.99 -6.85
N TYR A 99 -1.79 15.34 -7.47
CA TYR A 99 -2.05 14.37 -8.54
C TYR A 99 -2.78 13.12 -8.05
N THR A 100 -2.42 12.60 -6.87
CA THR A 100 -3.15 11.47 -6.29
C THR A 100 -4.57 11.87 -5.88
N THR A 101 -4.78 13.04 -5.28
CA THR A 101 -6.11 13.53 -4.93
C THR A 101 -6.97 13.75 -6.18
N LEU A 102 -6.42 14.38 -7.21
CA LEU A 102 -7.15 14.61 -8.46
C LEU A 102 -7.51 13.29 -9.15
N GLY A 103 -6.57 12.35 -9.23
CA GLY A 103 -6.83 11.01 -9.76
C GLY A 103 -7.90 10.26 -8.98
N MET A 104 -7.89 10.37 -7.65
CA MET A 104 -8.89 9.79 -6.77
C MET A 104 -10.28 10.40 -7.00
N VAL A 105 -10.38 11.73 -7.07
CA VAL A 105 -11.66 12.42 -7.32
C VAL A 105 -12.21 12.06 -8.70
N LEU A 106 -11.40 12.16 -9.73
CA LEU A 106 -11.81 11.80 -11.10
C LEU A 106 -12.21 10.33 -11.20
N GLY A 107 -11.45 9.42 -10.59
CA GLY A 107 -11.77 7.99 -10.57
C GLY A 107 -13.11 7.68 -9.90
N ASN A 108 -13.47 8.40 -8.86
CA ASN A 108 -14.75 8.23 -8.19
C ASN A 108 -15.91 8.87 -8.97
N VAL A 109 -15.73 10.09 -9.51
CA VAL A 109 -16.80 10.84 -10.19
C VAL A 109 -17.11 10.25 -11.57
N ILE A 110 -16.10 9.84 -12.33
CA ILE A 110 -16.28 9.24 -13.67
C ILE A 110 -16.74 7.77 -13.57
N ASN A 111 -16.76 7.21 -12.37
CA ASN A 111 -17.17 5.82 -12.14
C ASN A 111 -18.62 5.58 -12.60
N PRO A 112 -18.91 4.48 -13.36
CA PRO A 112 -20.27 4.15 -13.80
C PRO A 112 -21.28 3.98 -12.67
N TYR A 113 -20.81 3.70 -11.47
CA TYR A 113 -21.64 3.54 -10.27
C TYR A 113 -21.77 4.81 -9.42
N PHE A 114 -21.28 5.94 -9.91
CA PHE A 114 -21.43 7.21 -9.20
C PHE A 114 -22.92 7.60 -9.06
N PRO A 115 -23.40 8.07 -7.89
CA PRO A 115 -22.70 8.29 -6.61
C PRO A 115 -22.68 7.08 -5.67
N LYS A 116 -23.25 5.93 -6.05
CA LYS A 116 -23.36 4.74 -5.20
C LYS A 116 -22.02 4.15 -4.77
N ASN A 117 -20.99 4.29 -5.61
CA ASN A 117 -19.63 3.90 -5.28
C ASN A 117 -19.08 4.65 -4.06
N LEU A 118 -19.43 5.92 -3.87
CA LEU A 118 -19.02 6.69 -2.70
C LEU A 118 -19.72 6.18 -1.43
N TYR A 119 -21.00 5.84 -1.54
CA TYR A 119 -21.75 5.25 -0.43
C TYR A 119 -21.16 3.90 -0.02
N LEU A 120 -20.89 3.03 -0.99
CA LEU A 120 -20.27 1.73 -0.77
C LEU A 120 -18.87 1.86 -0.13
N PHE A 121 -18.08 2.82 -0.60
CA PHE A 121 -16.76 3.10 -0.02
C PHE A 121 -16.88 3.56 1.43
N TRP A 122 -17.80 4.46 1.71
CA TRP A 122 -18.05 4.96 3.06
C TRP A 122 -18.51 3.85 4.02
N GLU A 123 -19.45 3.00 3.58
CA GLU A 123 -19.93 1.87 4.36
C GLU A 123 -18.78 0.88 4.66
N HIS A 124 -17.95 0.54 3.67
CA HIS A 124 -16.77 -0.28 3.88
C HIS A 124 -15.77 0.36 4.86
N PHE A 125 -15.57 1.65 4.74
CA PHE A 125 -14.65 2.39 5.60
C PHE A 125 -15.14 2.36 7.06
N ILE A 126 -16.42 2.66 7.29
CA ILE A 126 -17.01 2.63 8.63
C ILE A 126 -16.98 1.20 9.20
N THR A 127 -17.31 0.20 8.42
CA THR A 127 -17.28 -1.20 8.85
C THR A 127 -15.86 -1.59 9.30
N LYS A 128 -14.83 -1.16 8.57
CA LYS A 128 -13.42 -1.42 8.92
C LYS A 128 -13.00 -0.81 10.26
N PHE A 129 -13.47 0.39 10.56
CA PHE A 129 -13.16 1.07 11.82
C PHE A 129 -14.02 0.62 13.00
N LYS A 130 -15.13 -0.05 12.75
CA LYS A 130 -16.03 -0.59 13.77
C LYS A 130 -15.80 -2.07 14.08
N ILE A 131 -14.74 -2.68 13.56
CA ILE A 131 -14.36 -4.05 13.88
C ILE A 131 -14.10 -4.16 15.38
N GLY A 132 -14.88 -4.99 16.07
CA GLY A 132 -14.81 -5.17 17.53
C GLY A 132 -15.91 -4.46 18.33
N SER A 133 -16.77 -3.64 17.72
CA SER A 133 -18.05 -3.23 18.29
C SER A 133 -19.12 -4.27 17.92
N ASP A 134 -20.25 -4.32 18.66
CA ASP A 134 -21.39 -5.24 18.49
C ASP A 134 -22.06 -5.17 17.09
N PHE A 135 -21.25 -5.16 16.04
CA PHE A 135 -21.73 -5.12 14.67
C PHE A 135 -22.13 -6.54 14.26
N ALA A 136 -23.43 -6.75 14.06
CA ALA A 136 -24.03 -8.03 13.69
C ALA A 136 -23.68 -8.53 12.28
N VAL A 137 -22.72 -7.94 11.59
CA VAL A 137 -22.30 -8.35 10.25
C VAL A 137 -21.12 -9.31 10.37
N SER A 138 -21.33 -10.56 9.99
CA SER A 138 -20.25 -11.54 9.84
C SER A 138 -19.32 -11.10 8.71
N VAL A 139 -18.13 -10.60 9.06
CA VAL A 139 -17.06 -10.28 8.12
C VAL A 139 -16.12 -11.47 8.00
N GLY A 140 -15.50 -11.64 6.83
CA GLY A 140 -14.52 -12.72 6.64
C GLY A 140 -13.32 -12.59 7.60
N GLY A 141 -12.70 -13.71 7.96
CA GLY A 141 -11.55 -13.74 8.89
C GLY A 141 -10.38 -12.84 8.50
N GLU A 142 -10.31 -12.41 7.23
CA GLU A 142 -9.33 -11.46 6.71
C GLU A 142 -9.50 -10.03 7.25
N TRP A 143 -10.61 -9.72 7.91
CA TRP A 143 -10.92 -8.41 8.49
C TRP A 143 -10.46 -8.27 9.94
N TYR A 144 -10.15 -9.38 10.59
CA TYR A 144 -9.66 -9.37 11.96
C TYR A 144 -8.15 -9.20 11.97
N PRO A 145 -7.63 -8.35 12.87
CA PRO A 145 -6.18 -8.22 13.04
C PRO A 145 -5.59 -9.54 13.54
N TYR A 146 -4.42 -9.90 13.02
CA TYR A 146 -3.67 -11.04 13.53
C TYR A 146 -3.20 -10.76 14.97
N THR A 147 -3.27 -11.76 15.81
CA THR A 147 -2.59 -11.73 17.12
C THR A 147 -1.06 -11.73 16.93
N GLY A 148 -0.30 -11.30 17.93
CA GLY A 148 1.16 -11.30 17.84
C GLY A 148 1.74 -12.69 17.55
N MET A 149 1.13 -13.75 18.09
CA MET A 149 1.55 -15.13 17.83
C MET A 149 1.23 -15.56 16.40
N GLU A 150 0.08 -15.19 15.89
CA GLU A 150 -0.29 -15.46 14.49
C GLU A 150 0.64 -14.72 13.50
N LEU A 151 1.04 -13.50 13.81
CA LEU A 151 2.03 -12.78 13.00
C LEU A 151 3.37 -13.52 12.97
N LEU A 152 3.86 -13.99 14.11
CA LEU A 152 5.11 -14.74 14.21
C LEU A 152 5.05 -16.09 13.47
N THR A 153 3.91 -16.76 13.48
CA THR A 153 3.75 -18.07 12.84
C THR A 153 3.48 -17.97 11.34
N HIS A 154 2.73 -16.96 10.89
CA HIS A 154 2.37 -16.79 9.47
C HIS A 154 3.37 -15.97 8.67
N PHE A 155 4.12 -15.06 9.34
CA PHE A 155 5.04 -14.12 8.68
C PHE A 155 6.43 -14.07 9.34
N PRO A 156 7.05 -15.21 9.72
CA PRO A 156 8.29 -15.21 10.49
C PRO A 156 9.44 -14.49 9.77
N VAL A 157 9.60 -14.75 8.49
CA VAL A 157 10.67 -14.14 7.67
C VAL A 157 10.50 -12.63 7.54
N ALA A 158 9.27 -12.16 7.33
CA ALA A 158 8.98 -10.74 7.22
C ALA A 158 9.23 -10.02 8.56
N MET A 159 8.86 -10.63 9.70
CA MET A 159 9.11 -10.08 11.04
C MET A 159 10.60 -10.01 11.35
N ILE A 160 11.36 -11.06 11.03
CA ILE A 160 12.82 -11.07 11.22
C ILE A 160 13.49 -10.02 10.33
N ALA A 161 13.10 -9.94 9.04
CA ALA A 161 13.65 -8.95 8.12
C ALA A 161 13.37 -7.51 8.58
N MET A 162 12.17 -7.25 9.13
CA MET A 162 11.81 -5.95 9.70
C MET A 162 12.68 -5.61 10.91
N LEU A 163 12.90 -6.56 11.82
CA LEU A 163 13.76 -6.36 13.00
C LEU A 163 15.22 -6.10 12.61
N ILE A 164 15.75 -6.90 11.68
CA ILE A 164 17.13 -6.71 11.17
C ILE A 164 17.23 -5.34 10.48
N GLY A 165 16.27 -4.99 9.64
CA GLY A 165 16.22 -3.68 8.99
C GLY A 165 16.22 -2.55 10.01
N TYR A 166 15.39 -2.65 11.04
CA TYR A 166 15.35 -1.66 12.11
C TYR A 166 16.69 -1.50 12.83
N ILE A 167 17.35 -2.61 13.17
CA ILE A 167 18.67 -2.60 13.84
C ILE A 167 19.76 -1.99 12.94
N LEU A 168 19.76 -2.34 11.65
CA LEU A 168 20.77 -1.86 10.70
C LEU A 168 20.61 -0.36 10.38
N PHE A 169 19.37 0.15 10.38
CA PHE A 169 19.06 1.55 10.09
C PHE A 169 18.94 2.43 11.35
N MET A 170 19.11 1.86 12.55
CA MET A 170 19.23 2.68 13.75
C MET A 170 20.42 3.65 13.59
N PRO A 171 20.23 4.96 13.81
CA PRO A 171 21.33 5.90 13.81
C PRO A 171 22.36 5.42 14.85
N LYS A 172 23.55 5.09 14.39
CA LYS A 172 24.67 4.84 15.29
C LYS A 172 24.98 6.20 15.93
N ASN A 173 24.51 6.41 17.15
CA ASN A 173 24.92 7.54 17.96
C ASN A 173 26.44 7.45 18.09
N GLY A 174 27.14 8.27 17.28
CA GLY A 174 28.55 8.51 17.43
C GLY A 174 28.78 9.61 18.45
#